data_f154222e59946e5a90067ae4e5ef9255
#
_entry.id   f154222e59946e5a90067ae4e5ef9255
#
_cell.length_a   1.000
_cell.length_b   1.000
_cell.length_c   1.000
_cell.angle_alpha   90.00
_cell.angle_beta   90.00
_cell.angle_gamma   90.00
#
_symmetry.space_group_name_H-M   'P 1'
#
loop_
_entity.id
_entity.type
_entity.pdbx_description
1 polymer ?
#
loop_
_entity_poly.entity_id
_entity_poly.type
_entity_poly.pdbx_seq_one_letter_code
_entity_poly.pdbx_strand_id
1 'polypeptide(L)'
;YINSHLTPYATFRACVRQFERWVNRFRPIASLLRDLRPDCLVLPNPFGTWETVYMVHARDLRIPIVCQMLSWDNITSKGTPLMMPDYFISWGPIMTEEIRTLYHFPPEWIYECGVPHFDVYKKSEHFTPREDLLRRFGLPTTQPYLFYGMVAPYAAPRELDIITWLAEKIRARAFATPCSLVIRPHPQTIRGEYARDREEIARLQAIAGPLVALDIPPVLSDRLAWDLPKSDMHTLASLLAGSAICISVGSTLCLDACMVDCPVISIGFDGDVELPYDQSARRGLDFTHIQKMLALGGVQVVRSFADLEAHINAYLREPHLDRDGRAYTAAQECGPQDGCAATRVATTLGALCQQRVQGKRIG
;
A
#
# COMPACT_ATOMS: atom_id res chain seq x y z
N TYR A 1 -12.41 5.03 26.85
CA TYR A 1 -12.03 4.85 28.28
C TYR A 1 -12.72 3.64 28.95
N ILE A 2 -13.99 3.35 28.62
CA ILE A 2 -14.71 2.15 29.13
C ILE A 2 -14.13 0.86 28.57
N ASN A 3 -13.52 0.91 27.38
CA ASN A 3 -13.02 -0.27 26.66
C ASN A 3 -11.76 -0.90 27.28
N SER A 4 -10.87 -0.11 27.88
CA SER A 4 -9.58 -0.61 28.37
C SER A 4 -9.67 -1.48 29.64
N HIS A 5 -10.68 -1.29 30.48
CA HIS A 5 -10.84 -2.02 31.73
C HIS A 5 -11.75 -3.25 31.62
N LEU A 6 -12.70 -3.23 30.67
CA LEU A 6 -13.68 -4.34 30.50
C LEU A 6 -13.34 -5.31 29.39
N THR A 7 -12.48 -4.90 28.44
CA THR A 7 -12.03 -5.79 27.33
C THR A 7 -11.32 -7.08 27.77
N PRO A 8 -10.65 -7.17 28.92
CA PRO A 8 -10.08 -8.43 29.39
C PRO A 8 -11.12 -9.51 29.70
N TYR A 9 -12.37 -9.13 30.01
CA TYR A 9 -13.39 -10.09 30.40
C TYR A 9 -14.06 -10.76 29.20
N ALA A 10 -13.93 -12.08 29.09
CA ALA A 10 -14.48 -12.86 27.98
C ALA A 10 -16.01 -12.70 27.83
N THR A 11 -16.72 -12.64 28.95
CA THR A 11 -18.19 -12.44 29.01
C THR A 11 -18.57 -11.07 28.45
N PHE A 12 -17.86 -10.01 28.84
CA PHE A 12 -18.11 -8.66 28.33
C PHE A 12 -17.89 -8.59 26.82
N ARG A 13 -16.78 -9.15 26.33
CA ARG A 13 -16.53 -9.22 24.88
C ARG A 13 -17.63 -9.97 24.12
N ALA A 14 -18.13 -11.06 24.69
CA ALA A 14 -19.23 -11.82 24.09
C ALA A 14 -20.53 -11.00 24.03
N CYS A 15 -20.87 -10.27 25.11
CA CYS A 15 -22.04 -9.39 25.14
C CYS A 15 -21.92 -8.25 24.12
N VAL A 16 -20.76 -7.60 24.06
CA VAL A 16 -20.50 -6.53 23.07
C VAL A 16 -20.66 -7.07 21.66
N ARG A 17 -20.02 -8.20 21.33
CA ARG A 17 -20.16 -8.82 20.01
C ARG A 17 -21.60 -9.18 19.67
N GLN A 18 -22.38 -9.67 20.64
CA GLN A 18 -23.80 -10.00 20.41
C GLN A 18 -24.62 -8.72 20.15
N PHE A 19 -24.37 -7.65 20.90
CA PHE A 19 -25.02 -6.36 20.71
C PHE A 19 -24.66 -5.78 19.33
N GLU A 20 -23.38 -5.78 18.98
CA GLU A 20 -22.91 -5.30 17.68
C GLU A 20 -23.49 -6.10 16.52
N ARG A 21 -23.60 -7.44 16.65
CA ARG A 21 -24.31 -8.28 15.66
C ARG A 21 -25.78 -7.91 15.55
N TRP A 22 -26.43 -7.52 16.63
CA TRP A 22 -27.82 -7.09 16.61
C TRP A 22 -27.99 -5.72 15.94
N VAL A 23 -27.14 -4.76 16.24
CA VAL A 23 -27.16 -3.41 15.65
C VAL A 23 -26.82 -3.42 14.16
N ASN A 24 -25.91 -4.29 13.73
CA ASN A 24 -25.50 -4.40 12.33
C ASN A 24 -26.44 -5.23 11.45
N ARG A 25 -27.65 -5.54 11.91
CA ARG A 25 -28.65 -6.22 11.10
C ARG A 25 -29.34 -5.24 10.17
N PHE A 26 -29.15 -5.44 8.86
CA PHE A 26 -29.76 -4.63 7.81
C PHE A 26 -30.52 -5.51 6.81
N ARG A 27 -31.85 -5.48 6.87
CA ARG A 27 -32.74 -6.37 6.11
C ARG A 27 -32.46 -6.43 4.59
N PRO A 28 -32.16 -5.31 3.88
CA PRO A 28 -31.86 -5.36 2.45
C PRO A 28 -30.67 -6.27 2.11
N ILE A 29 -29.60 -6.27 2.93
CA ILE A 29 -28.45 -7.16 2.72
C ILE A 29 -28.82 -8.63 2.99
N ALA A 30 -29.63 -8.87 4.02
CA ALA A 30 -30.12 -10.22 4.29
C ALA A 30 -30.96 -10.76 3.12
N SER A 31 -31.80 -9.91 2.49
CA SER A 31 -32.60 -10.30 1.31
C SER A 31 -31.68 -10.57 0.13
N LEU A 32 -30.77 -9.63 -0.18
CA LEU A 32 -29.80 -9.76 -1.26
C LEU A 32 -29.02 -11.09 -1.19
N LEU A 33 -28.49 -11.45 -0.02
CA LEU A 33 -27.72 -12.68 0.14
C LEU A 33 -28.59 -13.94 0.02
N ARG A 34 -29.87 -13.88 0.43
CA ARG A 34 -30.84 -14.99 0.23
C ARG A 34 -31.19 -15.18 -1.24
N ASP A 35 -31.35 -14.09 -1.98
CA ASP A 35 -31.72 -14.12 -3.38
C ASP A 35 -30.54 -14.57 -4.25
N LEU A 36 -29.33 -14.06 -3.97
CA LEU A 36 -28.10 -14.41 -4.70
C LEU A 36 -27.59 -15.83 -4.40
N ARG A 37 -27.80 -16.32 -3.16
CA ARG A 37 -27.30 -17.62 -2.68
C ARG A 37 -25.83 -17.87 -3.01
N PRO A 38 -24.91 -16.94 -2.67
CA PRO A 38 -23.52 -17.10 -3.04
C PRO A 38 -22.88 -18.29 -2.31
N ASP A 39 -21.90 -18.94 -2.97
CA ASP A 39 -21.14 -20.03 -2.39
C ASP A 39 -20.18 -19.56 -1.31
N CYS A 40 -19.65 -18.36 -1.44
CA CYS A 40 -18.86 -17.69 -0.40
C CYS A 40 -19.02 -16.17 -0.49
N LEU A 41 -18.74 -15.47 0.61
CA LEU A 41 -18.61 -14.03 0.68
C LEU A 41 -17.11 -13.67 0.74
N VAL A 42 -16.63 -12.93 -0.25
CA VAL A 42 -15.25 -12.44 -0.28
C VAL A 42 -15.22 -10.97 0.11
N LEU A 43 -14.40 -10.62 1.07
CA LEU A 43 -14.27 -9.27 1.60
C LEU A 43 -12.83 -8.76 1.47
N PRO A 44 -12.61 -7.47 1.16
CA PRO A 44 -11.28 -6.88 1.07
C PRO A 44 -10.65 -6.59 2.45
N ASN A 45 -11.46 -6.50 3.48
CA ASN A 45 -11.05 -6.34 4.88
C ASN A 45 -12.22 -6.68 5.82
N PRO A 46 -11.97 -7.03 7.09
CA PRO A 46 -13.03 -7.36 8.05
C PRO A 46 -13.39 -6.18 8.98
N PHE A 47 -12.97 -4.95 8.72
CA PHE A 47 -13.06 -3.81 9.65
C PHE A 47 -14.10 -2.76 9.28
N GLY A 48 -14.55 -2.74 8.04
CA GLY A 48 -15.51 -1.75 7.56
C GLY A 48 -16.91 -1.97 8.10
N THR A 49 -17.68 -0.88 8.22
CA THR A 49 -19.08 -0.95 8.68
C THR A 49 -19.93 -1.82 7.76
N TRP A 50 -19.79 -1.64 6.45
CA TRP A 50 -20.53 -2.43 5.48
C TRP A 50 -20.08 -3.89 5.42
N GLU A 51 -18.79 -4.14 5.48
CA GLU A 51 -18.23 -5.49 5.55
C GLU A 51 -18.78 -6.23 6.76
N THR A 52 -18.85 -5.57 7.92
CA THR A 52 -19.45 -6.13 9.13
C THR A 52 -20.92 -6.51 8.94
N VAL A 53 -21.72 -5.64 8.28
CA VAL A 53 -23.13 -5.93 7.96
C VAL A 53 -23.24 -7.18 7.08
N TYR A 54 -22.44 -7.28 6.01
CA TYR A 54 -22.41 -8.46 5.15
C TYR A 54 -21.98 -9.72 5.92
N MET A 55 -20.96 -9.64 6.77
CA MET A 55 -20.47 -10.75 7.57
C MET A 55 -21.54 -11.29 8.54
N VAL A 56 -22.29 -10.39 9.21
CA VAL A 56 -23.39 -10.78 10.12
C VAL A 56 -24.43 -11.62 9.39
N HIS A 57 -24.88 -11.16 8.22
CA HIS A 57 -25.90 -11.87 7.46
C HIS A 57 -25.39 -13.14 6.78
N ALA A 58 -24.13 -13.12 6.29
CA ALA A 58 -23.50 -14.32 5.75
C ALA A 58 -23.39 -15.43 6.81
N ARG A 59 -23.01 -15.07 8.04
CA ARG A 59 -22.94 -16.01 9.18
C ARG A 59 -24.31 -16.59 9.52
N ASP A 60 -25.36 -15.75 9.58
CA ASP A 60 -26.72 -16.19 9.85
C ASP A 60 -27.25 -17.15 8.74
N LEU A 61 -26.82 -16.95 7.49
CA LEU A 61 -27.17 -17.79 6.34
C LEU A 61 -26.20 -18.96 6.10
N ARG A 62 -25.20 -19.12 6.95
CA ARG A 62 -24.14 -20.14 6.82
C ARG A 62 -23.39 -20.05 5.50
N ILE A 63 -23.16 -18.84 5.02
CA ILE A 63 -22.33 -18.57 3.86
C ILE A 63 -20.88 -18.39 4.36
N PRO A 64 -19.90 -19.15 3.84
CA PRO A 64 -18.49 -18.99 4.20
C PRO A 64 -17.98 -17.58 3.91
N ILE A 65 -17.16 -17.06 4.82
CA ILE A 65 -16.60 -15.72 4.73
C ILE A 65 -15.10 -15.83 4.53
N VAL A 66 -14.61 -15.35 3.41
CA VAL A 66 -13.18 -15.28 3.07
C VAL A 66 -12.75 -13.82 3.09
N CYS A 67 -11.73 -13.50 3.86
CA CYS A 67 -11.15 -12.17 3.86
C CYS A 67 -9.83 -12.17 3.08
N GLN A 68 -9.82 -11.52 1.92
CA GLN A 68 -8.61 -11.22 1.16
C GLN A 68 -8.13 -9.83 1.58
N MET A 69 -7.01 -9.76 2.30
CA MET A 69 -6.52 -8.49 2.82
C MET A 69 -6.14 -7.52 1.70
N LEU A 70 -6.76 -6.33 1.72
CA LEU A 70 -6.56 -5.29 0.70
C LEU A 70 -5.24 -4.55 0.87
N SER A 71 -4.84 -4.28 2.11
CA SER A 71 -3.67 -3.48 2.44
C SER A 71 -2.84 -4.11 3.54
N TRP A 72 -1.52 -3.97 3.43
CA TRP A 72 -0.52 -4.56 4.31
C TRP A 72 -0.58 -4.04 5.76
N ASP A 73 -1.04 -2.80 5.94
CA ASP A 73 -1.15 -2.15 7.25
C ASP A 73 -2.38 -2.58 8.06
N ASN A 74 -3.39 -3.14 7.41
CA ASN A 74 -4.72 -3.29 8.00
C ASN A 74 -4.72 -4.15 9.28
N ILE A 75 -3.91 -5.19 9.34
CA ILE A 75 -3.85 -6.08 10.51
C ILE A 75 -3.35 -5.33 11.76
N THR A 76 -2.38 -4.44 11.59
CA THR A 76 -1.74 -3.73 12.71
C THR A 76 -2.33 -2.35 12.99
N SER A 77 -3.08 -1.75 12.04
CA SER A 77 -3.58 -0.39 12.14
C SER A 77 -5.07 -0.28 12.48
N LYS A 78 -5.89 -1.32 12.19
CA LYS A 78 -7.36 -1.25 12.30
C LYS A 78 -7.94 -1.92 13.56
N GLY A 79 -7.11 -2.51 14.39
CA GLY A 79 -7.54 -3.23 15.59
C GLY A 79 -8.14 -4.60 15.31
N THR A 80 -8.98 -5.07 16.25
CA THR A 80 -9.58 -6.40 16.13
C THR A 80 -10.93 -6.32 15.41
N PRO A 81 -11.18 -7.17 14.39
CA PRO A 81 -12.47 -7.23 13.73
C PRO A 81 -13.59 -7.57 14.71
N LEU A 82 -14.78 -7.04 14.47
CA LEU A 82 -15.98 -7.38 15.22
C LEU A 82 -16.30 -8.87 15.10
N MET A 83 -16.13 -9.41 13.91
CA MET A 83 -16.35 -10.80 13.60
C MET A 83 -15.16 -11.33 12.78
N MET A 84 -14.65 -12.51 13.13
CA MET A 84 -13.62 -13.15 12.32
C MET A 84 -14.26 -13.79 11.08
N PRO A 85 -13.60 -13.71 9.92
CA PRO A 85 -13.97 -14.52 8.77
C PRO A 85 -13.72 -16.00 9.05
N ASP A 86 -14.11 -16.87 8.13
CA ASP A 86 -13.79 -18.31 8.22
C ASP A 86 -12.39 -18.60 7.67
N TYR A 87 -11.92 -17.78 6.72
CA TYR A 87 -10.61 -17.90 6.08
C TYR A 87 -9.99 -16.54 5.84
N PHE A 88 -8.66 -16.48 5.93
CA PHE A 88 -7.86 -15.35 5.47
C PHE A 88 -7.03 -15.72 4.24
N ILE A 89 -6.95 -14.78 3.30
CA ILE A 89 -5.95 -14.77 2.23
C ILE A 89 -4.98 -13.63 2.55
N SER A 90 -3.75 -14.00 2.90
CA SER A 90 -2.68 -13.08 3.27
C SER A 90 -1.75 -12.77 2.10
N TRP A 91 -0.99 -11.69 2.23
CA TRP A 91 -0.01 -11.27 1.26
C TRP A 91 1.25 -12.13 1.31
N GLY A 92 1.91 -12.16 2.46
CA GLY A 92 3.18 -12.85 2.65
C GLY A 92 3.36 -13.34 4.08
N PRO A 93 4.55 -13.88 4.39
CA PRO A 93 4.86 -14.46 5.70
C PRO A 93 4.58 -13.54 6.89
N ILE A 94 4.91 -12.24 6.77
CA ILE A 94 4.70 -11.27 7.86
C ILE A 94 3.21 -11.14 8.16
N MET A 95 2.36 -10.89 7.15
CA MET A 95 0.92 -10.77 7.35
C MET A 95 0.30 -12.08 7.86
N THR A 96 0.75 -13.23 7.38
CA THR A 96 0.34 -14.56 7.85
C THR A 96 0.60 -14.71 9.34
N GLU A 97 1.80 -14.33 9.78
CA GLU A 97 2.19 -14.38 11.20
C GLU A 97 1.42 -13.36 12.05
N GLU A 98 1.13 -12.18 11.53
CA GLU A 98 0.31 -11.16 12.20
C GLU A 98 -1.13 -11.65 12.43
N ILE A 99 -1.76 -12.24 11.42
CA ILE A 99 -3.11 -12.82 11.55
C ILE A 99 -3.11 -13.91 12.61
N ARG A 100 -2.12 -14.80 12.56
CA ARG A 100 -1.97 -15.90 13.51
C ARG A 100 -1.81 -15.41 14.96
N THR A 101 -0.94 -14.43 15.17
CA THR A 101 -0.55 -13.98 16.52
C THR A 101 -1.50 -12.94 17.10
N LEU A 102 -1.90 -11.92 16.33
CA LEU A 102 -2.71 -10.82 16.83
C LEU A 102 -4.19 -11.20 16.93
N TYR A 103 -4.68 -12.08 16.05
CA TYR A 103 -6.07 -12.53 16.06
C TYR A 103 -6.23 -13.92 16.64
N HIS A 104 -5.12 -14.60 17.02
CA HIS A 104 -5.13 -16.01 17.45
C HIS A 104 -5.88 -16.90 16.45
N PHE A 105 -5.69 -16.62 15.16
CA PHE A 105 -6.39 -17.31 14.09
C PHE A 105 -5.67 -18.62 13.72
N PRO A 106 -6.41 -19.73 13.47
CA PRO A 106 -5.79 -21.02 13.15
C PRO A 106 -4.98 -20.96 11.84
N PRO A 107 -3.72 -21.40 11.84
CA PRO A 107 -2.84 -21.27 10.66
C PRO A 107 -3.34 -22.07 9.45
N GLU A 108 -4.06 -23.18 9.66
CA GLU A 108 -4.63 -24.01 8.59
C GLU A 108 -5.73 -23.33 7.78
N TRP A 109 -6.24 -22.18 8.23
CA TRP A 109 -7.26 -21.38 7.57
C TRP A 109 -6.71 -20.04 7.04
N ILE A 110 -5.39 -19.90 7.03
CA ILE A 110 -4.69 -18.75 6.43
C ILE A 110 -4.00 -19.24 5.16
N TYR A 111 -4.33 -18.63 4.03
CA TYR A 111 -3.76 -18.97 2.73
C TYR A 111 -2.85 -17.83 2.26
N GLU A 112 -1.55 -18.07 2.22
CA GLU A 112 -0.58 -17.12 1.71
C GLU A 112 -0.57 -17.17 0.18
N CYS A 113 -1.18 -16.17 -0.46
CA CYS A 113 -1.35 -16.14 -1.90
C CYS A 113 -0.52 -15.06 -2.61
N GLY A 114 0.05 -14.12 -1.89
CA GLY A 114 0.67 -12.96 -2.47
C GLY A 114 -0.34 -11.83 -2.75
N VAL A 115 0.11 -10.84 -3.48
CA VAL A 115 -0.63 -9.60 -3.76
C VAL A 115 -1.09 -9.59 -5.22
N PRO A 116 -2.38 -9.82 -5.54
CA PRO A 116 -2.84 -9.96 -6.93
C PRO A 116 -2.50 -8.77 -7.83
N HIS A 117 -2.62 -7.54 -7.33
CA HIS A 117 -2.32 -6.36 -8.13
C HIS A 117 -0.82 -6.13 -8.31
N PHE A 118 0.04 -6.78 -7.53
CA PHE A 118 1.50 -6.75 -7.70
C PHE A 118 2.02 -7.73 -8.75
N ASP A 119 1.18 -8.61 -9.28
CA ASP A 119 1.56 -9.45 -10.42
C ASP A 119 2.08 -8.63 -11.61
N VAL A 120 1.63 -7.38 -11.74
CA VAL A 120 2.09 -6.45 -12.80
C VAL A 120 3.61 -6.23 -12.75
N TYR A 121 4.22 -6.19 -11.55
CA TYR A 121 5.65 -5.97 -11.36
C TYR A 121 6.52 -7.12 -11.87
N LYS A 122 5.93 -8.29 -12.13
CA LYS A 122 6.63 -9.49 -12.66
C LYS A 122 6.32 -9.74 -14.15
N LYS A 123 5.52 -8.87 -14.76
CA LYS A 123 5.12 -8.96 -16.18
C LYS A 123 5.78 -7.82 -16.97
N SER A 124 7.11 -7.90 -17.07
CA SER A 124 7.92 -6.86 -17.73
C SER A 124 7.56 -6.63 -19.21
N GLU A 125 6.90 -7.59 -19.87
CA GLU A 125 6.36 -7.44 -21.22
C GLU A 125 5.30 -6.33 -21.35
N HIS A 126 4.73 -5.89 -20.23
CA HIS A 126 3.79 -4.76 -20.18
C HIS A 126 4.45 -3.43 -19.81
N PHE A 127 5.75 -3.42 -19.54
CA PHE A 127 6.45 -2.19 -19.17
C PHE A 127 6.71 -1.33 -20.40
N THR A 128 6.41 -0.05 -20.27
CA THR A 128 6.85 0.94 -21.24
C THR A 128 8.38 1.05 -21.15
N PRO A 129 9.13 0.94 -22.25
CA PRO A 129 10.58 1.14 -22.23
C PRO A 129 10.96 2.49 -21.59
N ARG A 130 12.00 2.46 -20.75
CA ARG A 130 12.45 3.64 -20.01
C ARG A 130 12.65 4.87 -20.91
N GLU A 131 13.23 4.69 -22.09
CA GLU A 131 13.47 5.77 -23.02
C GLU A 131 12.17 6.40 -23.54
N ASP A 132 11.12 5.60 -23.77
CA ASP A 132 9.83 6.07 -24.25
C ASP A 132 9.10 6.85 -23.14
N LEU A 133 9.21 6.40 -21.87
CA LEU A 133 8.74 7.16 -20.73
C LEU A 133 9.43 8.53 -20.62
N LEU A 134 10.74 8.54 -20.71
CA LEU A 134 11.50 9.80 -20.60
C LEU A 134 11.20 10.77 -21.76
N ARG A 135 11.04 10.25 -23.00
CA ARG A 135 10.60 11.06 -24.13
C ARG A 135 9.20 11.66 -23.90
N ARG A 136 8.27 10.86 -23.37
CA ARG A 136 6.91 11.32 -23.02
C ARG A 136 6.93 12.47 -22.02
N PHE A 137 7.86 12.43 -21.08
CA PHE A 137 8.03 13.48 -20.06
C PHE A 137 8.93 14.63 -20.53
N GLY A 138 9.48 14.60 -21.74
CA GLY A 138 10.43 15.60 -22.22
C GLY A 138 11.76 15.59 -21.46
N LEU A 139 12.14 14.45 -20.87
CA LEU A 139 13.35 14.28 -20.09
C LEU A 139 14.47 13.65 -20.93
N PRO A 140 15.76 13.95 -20.62
CA PRO A 140 16.90 13.32 -21.29
C PRO A 140 16.89 11.80 -21.08
N THR A 141 17.04 11.04 -22.18
CA THR A 141 17.03 9.57 -22.15
C THR A 141 18.35 8.95 -21.72
N THR A 142 19.45 9.73 -21.75
CA THR A 142 20.80 9.25 -21.50
C THR A 142 21.23 9.27 -20.02
N GLN A 143 20.46 9.92 -19.17
CA GLN A 143 20.77 10.01 -17.73
C GLN A 143 19.73 9.31 -16.87
N PRO A 144 20.08 8.85 -15.64
CA PRO A 144 19.13 8.28 -14.72
C PRO A 144 18.06 9.30 -14.29
N TYR A 145 16.94 8.83 -13.77
CA TYR A 145 15.97 9.68 -13.08
C TYR A 145 15.64 9.12 -11.69
N LEU A 146 15.33 10.04 -10.79
CA LEU A 146 14.75 9.77 -9.49
C LEU A 146 13.22 9.77 -9.63
N PHE A 147 12.54 8.85 -8.98
CA PHE A 147 11.09 8.83 -8.90
C PHE A 147 10.67 9.26 -7.50
N TYR A 148 9.89 10.32 -7.38
CA TYR A 148 9.32 10.77 -6.13
C TYR A 148 7.82 10.48 -6.10
N GLY A 149 7.39 9.53 -5.29
CA GLY A 149 5.97 9.24 -5.07
C GLY A 149 5.46 9.90 -3.81
N MET A 150 4.57 10.89 -3.97
CA MET A 150 4.00 11.63 -2.85
C MET A 150 3.00 10.77 -2.08
N VAL A 151 2.89 11.05 -0.78
CA VAL A 151 1.88 10.45 0.10
C VAL A 151 0.65 11.35 0.25
N ALA A 152 -0.37 10.87 0.95
CA ALA A 152 -1.54 11.68 1.26
C ALA A 152 -1.13 12.96 2.01
N PRO A 153 -1.72 14.13 1.69
CA PRO A 153 -1.25 15.45 2.19
C PRO A 153 -1.17 15.57 3.72
N TYR A 154 -1.96 14.79 4.44
CA TYR A 154 -1.93 14.79 5.92
C TYR A 154 -0.75 14.01 6.51
N ALA A 155 -0.14 13.11 5.74
CA ALA A 155 0.93 12.24 6.23
C ALA A 155 2.30 12.93 6.22
N ALA A 156 2.54 13.85 5.27
CA ALA A 156 3.78 14.62 5.15
C ALA A 156 3.50 16.06 4.72
N PRO A 157 3.08 16.95 5.62
CA PRO A 157 2.66 18.33 5.27
C PRO A 157 3.75 19.20 4.64
N ARG A 158 5.02 18.82 4.76
CA ARG A 158 6.19 19.55 4.24
C ARG A 158 6.87 18.86 3.05
N GLU A 159 6.21 17.89 2.46
CA GLU A 159 6.76 17.10 1.36
C GLU A 159 7.19 17.96 0.16
N LEU A 160 6.46 19.04 -0.13
CA LEU A 160 6.83 19.98 -1.20
C LEU A 160 8.16 20.70 -0.97
N ASP A 161 8.59 20.91 0.25
CA ASP A 161 9.89 21.54 0.53
C ASP A 161 11.02 20.58 0.13
N ILE A 162 10.85 19.29 0.41
CA ILE A 162 11.79 18.24 0.01
C ILE A 162 11.85 18.12 -1.51
N ILE A 163 10.69 18.12 -2.17
CA ILE A 163 10.59 18.09 -3.64
C ILE A 163 11.25 19.32 -4.27
N THR A 164 11.03 20.51 -3.70
CA THR A 164 11.66 21.75 -4.16
C THR A 164 13.17 21.67 -4.07
N TRP A 165 13.68 21.24 -2.91
CA TRP A 165 15.11 21.04 -2.69
C TRP A 165 15.71 20.03 -3.69
N LEU A 166 15.05 18.90 -3.93
CA LEU A 166 15.49 17.92 -4.94
C LEU A 166 15.56 18.54 -6.34
N ALA A 167 14.53 19.29 -6.74
CA ALA A 167 14.49 19.95 -8.04
C ALA A 167 15.61 20.96 -8.21
N GLU A 168 15.92 21.73 -7.17
CA GLU A 168 17.04 22.69 -7.16
C GLU A 168 18.39 21.99 -7.29
N LYS A 169 18.63 20.92 -6.52
CA LYS A 169 19.85 20.12 -6.60
C LYS A 169 20.06 19.48 -7.97
N ILE A 170 19.00 18.96 -8.57
CA ILE A 170 19.03 18.36 -9.92
C ILE A 170 19.37 19.42 -10.98
N ARG A 171 18.74 20.60 -10.95
CA ARG A 171 19.05 21.70 -11.88
C ARG A 171 20.48 22.21 -11.73
N ALA A 172 20.95 22.28 -10.49
CA ALA A 172 22.34 22.64 -10.17
C ALA A 172 23.36 21.53 -10.51
N ARG A 173 22.90 20.34 -10.92
CA ARG A 173 23.75 19.15 -11.15
C ARG A 173 24.61 18.81 -9.94
N ALA A 174 24.05 18.93 -8.75
CA ALA A 174 24.77 18.79 -7.48
C ALA A 174 24.99 17.33 -7.04
N PHE A 175 24.30 16.36 -7.65
CA PHE A 175 24.49 14.95 -7.35
C PHE A 175 25.69 14.34 -8.09
N ALA A 176 26.19 13.20 -7.58
CA ALA A 176 27.35 12.49 -8.14
C ALA A 176 27.21 12.15 -9.62
N THR A 177 25.98 11.94 -10.10
CA THR A 177 25.64 11.71 -11.50
C THR A 177 24.51 12.66 -11.90
N PRO A 178 24.60 13.38 -13.03
CA PRO A 178 23.47 14.15 -13.54
C PRO A 178 22.23 13.27 -13.69
N CYS A 179 21.10 13.71 -13.15
CA CYS A 179 19.86 12.96 -13.18
C CYS A 179 18.65 13.87 -13.40
N SER A 180 17.49 13.27 -13.66
CA SER A 180 16.20 13.93 -13.75
C SER A 180 15.31 13.53 -12.58
N LEU A 181 14.16 14.19 -12.41
CA LEU A 181 13.15 13.88 -11.41
C LEU A 181 11.80 13.68 -12.08
N VAL A 182 11.11 12.58 -11.73
CA VAL A 182 9.71 12.38 -12.03
C VAL A 182 8.95 12.40 -10.71
N ILE A 183 7.99 13.30 -10.57
CA ILE A 183 7.16 13.46 -9.37
C ILE A 183 5.78 12.93 -9.68
N ARG A 184 5.27 12.04 -8.85
CA ARG A 184 3.91 11.52 -8.93
C ARG A 184 3.10 11.99 -7.72
N PRO A 185 2.18 12.95 -7.90
CA PRO A 185 1.29 13.39 -6.83
C PRO A 185 0.37 12.27 -6.35
N HIS A 186 0.02 12.32 -5.06
CA HIS A 186 -0.96 11.38 -4.53
C HIS A 186 -2.36 11.64 -5.13
N PRO A 187 -3.18 10.61 -5.44
CA PRO A 187 -4.50 10.78 -6.03
C PRO A 187 -5.43 11.71 -5.24
N GLN A 188 -5.33 11.75 -3.91
CA GLN A 188 -6.09 12.70 -3.09
C GLN A 188 -5.73 14.16 -3.37
N THR A 189 -4.45 14.46 -3.55
CA THR A 189 -3.99 15.81 -3.91
C THR A 189 -4.52 16.24 -5.27
N ILE A 190 -4.50 15.32 -6.25
CA ILE A 190 -4.95 15.61 -7.64
C ILE A 190 -6.43 15.95 -7.67
N ARG A 191 -7.24 15.27 -6.87
CA ARG A 191 -8.67 15.49 -6.83
C ARG A 191 -9.03 16.94 -6.48
N GLY A 192 -8.15 17.65 -5.77
CA GLY A 192 -8.32 19.07 -5.50
C GLY A 192 -9.55 19.40 -4.68
N GLU A 193 -9.98 18.51 -3.79
CA GLU A 193 -11.19 18.63 -2.97
C GLU A 193 -11.10 19.86 -2.04
N TYR A 194 -9.89 20.10 -1.52
CA TYR A 194 -9.62 21.24 -0.65
C TYR A 194 -8.84 22.35 -1.38
N ALA A 195 -8.99 23.59 -0.93
CA ALA A 195 -8.21 24.70 -1.46
C ALA A 195 -6.70 24.46 -1.40
N ARG A 196 -6.23 23.83 -0.32
CA ARG A 196 -4.84 23.41 -0.11
C ARG A 196 -4.34 22.48 -1.21
N ASP A 197 -5.14 21.50 -1.63
CA ASP A 197 -4.75 20.51 -2.64
C ASP A 197 -4.53 21.20 -3.99
N ARG A 198 -5.39 22.17 -4.36
CA ARG A 198 -5.24 22.97 -5.58
C ARG A 198 -3.99 23.84 -5.57
N GLU A 199 -3.67 24.42 -4.40
CA GLU A 199 -2.45 25.19 -4.22
C GLU A 199 -1.21 24.29 -4.35
N GLU A 200 -1.26 23.10 -3.79
CA GLU A 200 -0.20 22.11 -3.87
C GLU A 200 0.08 21.67 -5.32
N ILE A 201 -0.96 21.38 -6.11
CA ILE A 201 -0.82 21.08 -7.54
C ILE A 201 -0.23 22.28 -8.30
N ALA A 202 -0.68 23.50 -8.03
CA ALA A 202 -0.12 24.69 -8.68
C ALA A 202 1.38 24.89 -8.37
N ARG A 203 1.79 24.63 -7.13
CA ARG A 203 3.20 24.64 -6.70
C ARG A 203 4.01 23.55 -7.41
N LEU A 204 3.49 22.33 -7.53
CA LEU A 204 4.13 21.24 -8.29
C LEU A 204 4.31 21.62 -9.75
N GLN A 205 3.29 22.22 -10.37
CA GLN A 205 3.38 22.72 -11.75
C GLN A 205 4.44 23.80 -11.91
N ALA A 206 4.62 24.68 -10.91
CA ALA A 206 5.67 25.69 -10.92
C ALA A 206 7.08 25.09 -10.72
N ILE A 207 7.20 23.97 -10.01
CA ILE A 207 8.46 23.23 -9.84
C ILE A 207 8.81 22.47 -11.13
N ALA A 208 7.82 22.00 -11.90
CA ALA A 208 8.07 21.28 -13.16
C ALA A 208 8.80 22.15 -14.18
N GLY A 209 9.59 21.51 -15.07
CA GLY A 209 10.37 22.20 -16.09
C GLY A 209 11.58 21.36 -16.52
N PRO A 210 12.65 21.96 -17.01
CA PRO A 210 13.82 21.21 -17.45
C PRO A 210 14.31 20.26 -16.35
N LEU A 211 14.46 18.96 -16.67
CA LEU A 211 14.90 17.87 -15.79
C LEU A 211 13.89 17.46 -14.69
N VAL A 212 12.74 18.10 -14.58
CA VAL A 212 11.72 17.79 -13.55
C VAL A 212 10.36 17.64 -14.22
N ALA A 213 9.78 16.46 -14.19
CA ALA A 213 8.49 16.17 -14.80
C ALA A 213 7.45 15.75 -13.75
N LEU A 214 6.18 15.92 -14.09
CA LEU A 214 5.05 15.44 -13.31
C LEU A 214 4.38 14.27 -14.04
N ASP A 215 4.18 13.17 -13.32
CA ASP A 215 3.30 12.08 -13.71
C ASP A 215 1.99 12.21 -12.93
N ILE A 216 0.98 12.79 -13.54
CA ILE A 216 -0.32 12.99 -12.91
C ILE A 216 -1.22 11.80 -13.24
N PRO A 217 -1.51 10.91 -12.27
CA PRO A 217 -2.38 9.78 -12.52
C PRO A 217 -3.81 10.22 -12.87
N PRO A 218 -4.46 9.58 -13.85
CA PRO A 218 -5.82 9.91 -14.25
C PRO A 218 -6.82 9.34 -13.24
N VAL A 219 -7.43 10.19 -12.43
CA VAL A 219 -8.53 9.82 -11.52
C VAL A 219 -9.83 9.76 -12.31
N LEU A 220 -10.52 8.59 -12.30
CA LEU A 220 -11.72 8.33 -13.12
C LEU A 220 -13.03 8.79 -12.46
N SER A 221 -13.04 8.96 -11.14
CA SER A 221 -14.24 9.23 -10.38
C SER A 221 -14.08 10.45 -9.45
N ASP A 222 -15.07 11.33 -9.49
CA ASP A 222 -15.16 12.45 -8.53
C ASP A 222 -15.48 12.00 -7.09
N ARG A 223 -15.88 10.74 -6.92
CA ARG A 223 -16.28 10.19 -5.60
C ARG A 223 -15.19 9.39 -4.92
N LEU A 224 -14.30 8.75 -5.68
CA LEU A 224 -13.25 7.88 -5.19
C LEU A 224 -11.89 8.36 -5.69
N ALA A 225 -11.08 8.91 -4.79
CA ALA A 225 -9.74 9.39 -5.15
C ALA A 225 -8.81 8.27 -5.64
N TRP A 226 -9.16 7.01 -5.39
CA TRP A 226 -8.41 5.81 -5.77
C TRP A 226 -8.95 5.11 -7.00
N ASP A 227 -9.94 5.68 -7.68
CA ASP A 227 -10.49 5.10 -8.90
C ASP A 227 -9.58 5.46 -10.09
N LEU A 228 -8.59 4.62 -10.29
CA LEU A 228 -7.57 4.75 -11.33
C LEU A 228 -7.79 3.65 -12.40
N PRO A 229 -7.50 3.92 -13.68
CA PRO A 229 -7.58 2.90 -14.70
C PRO A 229 -6.52 1.81 -14.48
N LYS A 230 -6.78 0.59 -14.91
CA LYS A 230 -5.81 -0.52 -14.82
C LYS A 230 -4.46 -0.21 -15.48
N SER A 231 -4.48 0.58 -16.56
CA SER A 231 -3.26 1.05 -17.25
C SER A 231 -2.36 1.91 -16.36
N ASP A 232 -2.90 2.52 -15.30
CA ASP A 232 -2.12 3.31 -14.37
C ASP A 232 -1.11 2.45 -13.58
N MET A 233 -1.49 1.23 -13.21
CA MET A 233 -0.56 0.28 -12.58
C MET A 233 0.60 -0.11 -13.50
N HIS A 234 0.36 -0.24 -14.82
CA HIS A 234 1.45 -0.48 -15.79
C HIS A 234 2.38 0.74 -15.89
N THR A 235 1.82 1.95 -15.85
CA THR A 235 2.60 3.19 -15.83
C THR A 235 3.48 3.26 -14.58
N LEU A 236 2.90 3.03 -13.40
CA LEU A 236 3.64 3.03 -12.14
C LEU A 236 4.74 1.96 -12.12
N ALA A 237 4.43 0.74 -12.55
CA ALA A 237 5.41 -0.35 -12.64
C ALA A 237 6.57 0.01 -13.57
N SER A 238 6.27 0.61 -14.72
CA SER A 238 7.29 1.06 -15.69
C SER A 238 8.15 2.18 -15.12
N LEU A 239 7.54 3.15 -14.41
CA LEU A 239 8.26 4.24 -13.76
C LEU A 239 9.19 3.74 -12.66
N LEU A 240 8.75 2.81 -11.82
CA LEU A 240 9.58 2.23 -10.76
C LEU A 240 10.71 1.39 -11.35
N ALA A 241 10.40 0.50 -12.30
CA ALA A 241 11.39 -0.35 -12.93
C ALA A 241 12.48 0.42 -13.72
N GLY A 242 12.12 1.58 -14.28
CA GLY A 242 13.06 2.44 -15.03
C GLY A 242 13.79 3.47 -14.17
N SER A 243 13.39 3.69 -12.92
CA SER A 243 14.00 4.70 -12.05
C SER A 243 15.30 4.18 -11.39
N ALA A 244 16.21 5.10 -11.13
CA ALA A 244 17.42 4.80 -10.38
C ALA A 244 17.16 4.69 -8.88
N ILE A 245 16.19 5.47 -8.37
CA ILE A 245 15.85 5.51 -6.95
C ILE A 245 14.38 5.89 -6.82
N CYS A 246 13.64 5.20 -5.98
CA CYS A 246 12.31 5.59 -5.52
C CYS A 246 12.43 6.34 -4.18
N ILE A 247 11.84 7.51 -4.09
CA ILE A 247 11.77 8.32 -2.87
C ILE A 247 10.30 8.49 -2.47
N SER A 248 9.97 8.24 -1.22
CA SER A 248 8.61 8.43 -0.68
C SER A 248 8.67 8.60 0.84
N VAL A 249 7.52 8.80 1.47
CA VAL A 249 7.39 8.82 2.93
C VAL A 249 6.67 7.54 3.35
N GLY A 250 7.32 6.62 4.03
CA GLY A 250 6.80 5.36 4.58
C GLY A 250 5.44 4.90 4.07
N SER A 251 5.37 4.35 2.86
CA SER A 251 4.12 3.98 2.19
C SER A 251 4.24 2.64 1.47
N THR A 252 3.12 2.10 0.99
CA THR A 252 3.09 0.89 0.14
C THR A 252 4.02 1.00 -1.06
N LEU A 253 4.26 2.22 -1.55
CA LEU A 253 5.16 2.47 -2.68
C LEU A 253 6.60 1.97 -2.42
N CYS A 254 7.01 1.89 -1.16
CA CYS A 254 8.29 1.27 -0.81
C CYS A 254 8.30 -0.24 -1.16
N LEU A 255 7.18 -0.92 -0.95
CA LEU A 255 7.03 -2.32 -1.34
C LEU A 255 6.96 -2.47 -2.86
N ASP A 256 6.19 -1.58 -3.53
CA ASP A 256 6.10 -1.53 -5.00
C ASP A 256 7.50 -1.42 -5.63
N ALA A 257 8.36 -0.55 -5.09
CA ALA A 257 9.73 -0.37 -5.55
C ALA A 257 10.60 -1.61 -5.29
N CYS A 258 10.47 -2.25 -4.12
CA CYS A 258 11.17 -3.50 -3.82
C CYS A 258 10.79 -4.64 -4.80
N MET A 259 9.52 -4.66 -5.28
CA MET A 259 9.05 -5.65 -6.24
C MET A 259 9.80 -5.63 -7.58
N VAL A 260 10.35 -4.49 -7.97
CA VAL A 260 11.12 -4.28 -9.22
C VAL A 260 12.61 -4.04 -8.99
N ASP A 261 13.12 -4.31 -7.80
CA ASP A 261 14.53 -4.09 -7.38
C ASP A 261 14.97 -2.61 -7.51
N CYS A 262 14.07 -1.66 -7.38
CA CYS A 262 14.39 -0.24 -7.36
C CYS A 262 14.91 0.17 -5.98
N PRO A 263 16.08 0.83 -5.84
CA PRO A 263 16.54 1.40 -4.58
C PRO A 263 15.51 2.33 -3.94
N VAL A 264 15.31 2.22 -2.62
CA VAL A 264 14.23 2.93 -1.92
C VAL A 264 14.76 3.80 -0.80
N ILE A 265 14.35 5.07 -0.80
CA ILE A 265 14.61 6.02 0.28
C ILE A 265 13.28 6.46 0.88
N SER A 266 13.11 6.25 2.17
CA SER A 266 11.96 6.75 2.95
C SER A 266 12.33 8.02 3.69
N ILE A 267 11.56 9.09 3.47
CA ILE A 267 11.73 10.37 4.13
C ILE A 267 11.20 10.29 5.55
N GLY A 268 12.01 10.68 6.52
CA GLY A 268 11.69 10.72 7.95
C GLY A 268 11.93 12.08 8.59
N PHE A 269 11.74 13.18 7.83
CA PHE A 269 11.93 14.56 8.32
C PHE A 269 11.01 15.53 7.58
N ASP A 270 10.88 16.76 8.06
CA ASP A 270 9.93 17.77 7.61
C ASP A 270 10.59 18.98 6.92
N GLY A 271 11.64 18.74 6.11
CA GLY A 271 12.44 19.81 5.51
C GLY A 271 13.31 20.51 6.54
N ASP A 272 13.39 21.84 6.49
CA ASP A 272 14.17 22.64 7.43
C ASP A 272 13.41 23.05 8.69
N VAL A 273 12.23 22.47 8.94
CA VAL A 273 11.40 22.76 10.09
C VAL A 273 11.21 21.54 10.96
N GLU A 274 11.06 21.76 12.26
CA GLU A 274 10.67 20.71 13.19
C GLU A 274 9.17 20.88 13.50
N LEU A 275 8.36 19.93 13.00
CA LEU A 275 6.93 19.90 13.30
C LEU A 275 6.66 19.12 14.61
N PRO A 276 5.54 19.43 15.30
CA PRO A 276 5.01 18.56 16.34
C PRO A 276 4.88 17.12 15.83
N TYR A 277 5.13 16.15 16.70
CA TYR A 277 5.18 14.72 16.32
C TYR A 277 3.93 14.23 15.59
N ASP A 278 2.75 14.67 16.03
CA ASP A 278 1.44 14.29 15.42
C ASP A 278 1.22 14.85 14.01
N GLN A 279 2.03 15.83 13.59
CA GLN A 279 2.00 16.46 12.27
C GLN A 279 3.24 16.11 11.43
N SER A 280 4.24 15.47 12.01
CA SER A 280 5.52 15.18 11.38
C SER A 280 5.49 13.90 10.54
N ALA A 281 6.20 13.89 9.40
CA ALA A 281 6.50 12.69 8.63
C ALA A 281 7.17 11.58 9.48
N ARG A 282 7.89 11.95 10.55
CA ARG A 282 8.53 11.01 11.51
C ARG A 282 7.52 10.06 12.14
N ARG A 283 6.30 10.52 12.41
CA ARG A 283 5.23 9.70 12.98
C ARG A 283 4.93 8.46 12.14
N GLY A 284 4.97 8.61 10.80
CA GLY A 284 4.74 7.50 9.88
C GLY A 284 5.73 6.36 10.06
N LEU A 285 6.97 6.69 10.42
CA LEU A 285 8.02 5.69 10.63
C LEU A 285 7.77 4.79 11.85
N ASP A 286 7.01 5.25 12.84
CA ASP A 286 6.75 4.52 14.08
C ASP A 286 5.56 3.55 13.97
N PHE A 287 4.86 3.52 12.85
CA PHE A 287 3.80 2.54 12.65
C PHE A 287 4.38 1.13 12.58
N THR A 288 3.71 0.17 13.23
CA THR A 288 4.17 -1.20 13.38
C THR A 288 4.55 -1.86 12.05
N HIS A 289 3.73 -1.70 11.01
CA HIS A 289 4.00 -2.25 9.69
C HIS A 289 5.22 -1.58 9.03
N ILE A 290 5.40 -0.26 9.18
CA ILE A 290 6.57 0.45 8.67
C ILE A 290 7.85 -0.04 9.37
N GLN A 291 7.85 -0.13 10.71
CA GLN A 291 8.99 -0.62 11.48
C GLN A 291 9.41 -2.05 11.06
N LYS A 292 8.44 -2.93 10.81
CA LYS A 292 8.71 -4.29 10.31
C LYS A 292 9.37 -4.25 8.94
N MET A 293 8.82 -3.50 7.99
CA MET A 293 9.38 -3.33 6.66
C MET A 293 10.82 -2.78 6.71
N LEU A 294 11.06 -1.75 7.50
CA LEU A 294 12.40 -1.15 7.66
C LEU A 294 13.42 -2.13 8.22
N ALA A 295 13.01 -2.99 9.15
CA ALA A 295 13.87 -4.01 9.74
C ALA A 295 14.36 -5.08 8.74
N LEU A 296 13.72 -5.20 7.56
CA LEU A 296 14.13 -6.13 6.51
C LEU A 296 15.29 -5.63 5.65
N GLY A 297 15.68 -4.36 5.78
CA GLY A 297 16.89 -3.79 5.16
C GLY A 297 16.75 -3.41 3.68
N GLY A 298 15.54 -3.44 3.10
CA GLY A 298 15.30 -3.04 1.71
C GLY A 298 15.00 -1.56 1.51
N VAL A 299 14.74 -0.82 2.58
CA VAL A 299 14.33 0.57 2.56
C VAL A 299 15.21 1.38 3.50
N GLN A 300 15.89 2.41 2.98
CA GLN A 300 16.72 3.30 3.77
C GLN A 300 15.92 4.52 4.25
N VAL A 301 16.08 4.87 5.54
CA VAL A 301 15.41 6.04 6.11
C VAL A 301 16.40 7.20 6.21
N VAL A 302 15.98 8.37 5.72
CA VAL A 302 16.78 9.61 5.82
C VAL A 302 16.10 10.61 6.76
N ARG A 303 16.89 11.35 7.51
CA ARG A 303 16.42 12.25 8.57
C ARG A 303 16.85 13.70 8.41
N SER A 304 17.50 14.02 7.28
CA SER A 304 17.93 15.37 6.93
C SER A 304 18.21 15.48 5.43
N PHE A 305 18.32 16.68 4.92
CA PHE A 305 18.76 16.92 3.54
C PHE A 305 20.16 16.38 3.26
N ALA A 306 21.09 16.50 4.22
CA ALA A 306 22.44 15.97 4.06
C ALA A 306 22.43 14.43 3.96
N ASP A 307 21.62 13.79 4.76
CA ASP A 307 21.43 12.33 4.75
C ASP A 307 20.77 11.87 3.44
N LEU A 308 19.75 12.59 2.97
CA LEU A 308 19.11 12.35 1.67
C LEU A 308 20.12 12.47 0.51
N GLU A 309 20.95 13.52 0.49
CA GLU A 309 21.99 13.70 -0.52
C GLU A 309 23.02 12.58 -0.51
N ALA A 310 23.43 12.15 0.66
CA ALA A 310 24.38 11.04 0.82
C ALA A 310 23.85 9.72 0.28
N HIS A 311 22.60 9.38 0.59
CA HIS A 311 21.95 8.14 0.11
C HIS A 311 21.67 8.18 -1.40
N ILE A 312 21.20 9.32 -1.93
CA ILE A 312 21.03 9.47 -3.37
C ILE A 312 22.39 9.25 -4.08
N ASN A 313 23.44 9.89 -3.62
CA ASN A 313 24.75 9.75 -4.22
C ASN A 313 25.33 8.32 -4.09
N ALA A 314 25.03 7.61 -3.00
CA ALA A 314 25.42 6.22 -2.81
C ALA A 314 24.74 5.32 -3.86
N TYR A 315 23.43 5.39 -4.00
CA TYR A 315 22.69 4.59 -4.95
C TYR A 315 22.99 4.94 -6.43
N LEU A 316 23.26 6.21 -6.74
CA LEU A 316 23.68 6.60 -8.09
C LEU A 316 25.05 6.03 -8.48
N ARG A 317 25.95 5.80 -7.50
CA ARG A 317 27.25 5.15 -7.72
C ARG A 317 27.15 3.63 -7.73
N GLU A 318 26.35 3.09 -6.81
CA GLU A 318 26.19 1.65 -6.57
C GLU A 318 24.71 1.24 -6.58
N PRO A 319 24.08 1.07 -7.75
CA PRO A 319 22.64 0.76 -7.86
C PRO A 319 22.24 -0.58 -7.20
N HIS A 320 23.19 -1.47 -6.96
CA HIS A 320 22.96 -2.78 -6.35
C HIS A 320 23.07 -2.78 -4.82
N LEU A 321 23.43 -1.64 -4.22
CA LEU A 321 23.41 -1.51 -2.77
C LEU A 321 22.04 -1.87 -2.21
N ASP A 322 21.99 -2.64 -1.12
CA ASP A 322 20.79 -3.14 -0.44
C ASP A 322 19.86 -4.05 -1.28
N ARG A 323 20.35 -4.59 -2.40
CA ARG A 323 19.57 -5.49 -3.29
C ARG A 323 18.98 -6.68 -2.54
N ASP A 324 19.79 -7.36 -1.72
CA ASP A 324 19.34 -8.54 -0.97
C ASP A 324 18.25 -8.14 0.05
N GLY A 325 18.38 -6.98 0.66
CA GLY A 325 17.36 -6.40 1.54
C GLY A 325 16.04 -6.13 0.81
N ARG A 326 16.09 -5.56 -0.41
CA ARG A 326 14.88 -5.34 -1.23
C ARG A 326 14.22 -6.65 -1.63
N ALA A 327 15.00 -7.62 -2.08
CA ALA A 327 14.47 -8.95 -2.42
C ALA A 327 13.83 -9.63 -1.21
N TYR A 328 14.47 -9.52 -0.04
CA TYR A 328 13.94 -10.07 1.20
C TYR A 328 12.67 -9.33 1.65
N THR A 329 12.63 -8.00 1.57
CA THR A 329 11.44 -7.20 1.86
C THR A 329 10.26 -7.60 0.98
N ALA A 330 10.47 -7.68 -0.34
CA ALA A 330 9.44 -8.12 -1.27
C ALA A 330 8.91 -9.52 -0.95
N ALA A 331 9.80 -10.47 -0.62
CA ALA A 331 9.39 -11.84 -0.28
C ALA A 331 8.62 -11.92 1.03
N GLN A 332 9.05 -11.20 2.08
CA GLN A 332 8.44 -11.27 3.40
C GLN A 332 7.11 -10.53 3.50
N GLU A 333 6.99 -9.38 2.84
CA GLU A 333 5.79 -8.57 2.87
C GLU A 333 4.76 -8.97 1.80
N CYS A 334 5.23 -9.28 0.58
CA CYS A 334 4.37 -9.47 -0.57
C CYS A 334 4.20 -10.96 -1.00
N GLY A 335 4.94 -11.87 -0.38
CA GLY A 335 4.87 -13.32 -0.66
C GLY A 335 5.60 -13.73 -1.94
N PRO A 336 5.17 -14.80 -2.61
CA PRO A 336 5.86 -15.36 -3.78
C PRO A 336 5.98 -14.36 -4.94
N GLN A 337 7.19 -14.27 -5.52
CA GLN A 337 7.58 -13.28 -6.51
C GLN A 337 7.49 -13.80 -7.96
N ASP A 338 6.46 -14.58 -8.29
CA ASP A 338 6.30 -15.30 -9.56
C ASP A 338 5.24 -14.70 -10.51
N GLY A 339 4.57 -13.61 -10.12
CA GLY A 339 3.52 -12.96 -10.92
C GLY A 339 2.22 -13.78 -11.04
N CYS A 340 1.99 -14.73 -10.12
CA CYS A 340 0.85 -15.64 -10.12
C CYS A 340 -0.06 -15.51 -8.90
N ALA A 341 0.01 -14.41 -8.14
CA ALA A 341 -0.80 -14.21 -6.94
C ALA A 341 -2.31 -14.22 -7.25
N ALA A 342 -2.73 -13.58 -8.34
CA ALA A 342 -4.13 -13.58 -8.76
C ALA A 342 -4.63 -15.00 -9.06
N THR A 343 -3.80 -15.84 -9.68
CA THR A 343 -4.13 -17.24 -9.96
C THR A 343 -4.24 -18.04 -8.67
N ARG A 344 -3.34 -17.84 -7.71
CA ARG A 344 -3.41 -18.52 -6.39
C ARG A 344 -4.67 -18.15 -5.65
N VAL A 345 -5.01 -16.85 -5.60
CA VAL A 345 -6.26 -16.38 -4.98
C VAL A 345 -7.48 -17.03 -5.63
N ALA A 346 -7.57 -17.01 -6.96
CA ALA A 346 -8.69 -17.62 -7.68
C ALA A 346 -8.81 -19.12 -7.43
N THR A 347 -7.68 -19.85 -7.44
CA THR A 347 -7.63 -21.29 -7.16
C THR A 347 -8.07 -21.59 -5.73
N THR A 348 -7.60 -20.81 -4.75
CA THR A 348 -7.97 -20.96 -3.33
C THR A 348 -9.47 -20.72 -3.14
N LEU A 349 -10.02 -19.64 -3.70
CA LEU A 349 -11.46 -19.36 -3.64
C LEU A 349 -12.29 -20.47 -4.27
N GLY A 350 -11.89 -20.97 -5.44
CA GLY A 350 -12.55 -22.09 -6.10
C GLY A 350 -12.56 -23.36 -5.25
N ALA A 351 -11.44 -23.69 -4.61
CA ALA A 351 -11.34 -24.85 -3.73
C ALA A 351 -12.25 -24.71 -2.48
N LEU A 352 -12.28 -23.52 -1.87
CA LEU A 352 -13.14 -23.24 -0.70
C LEU A 352 -14.63 -23.33 -1.05
N CYS A 353 -15.05 -22.82 -2.20
CA CYS A 353 -16.43 -22.93 -2.68
C CYS A 353 -16.82 -24.40 -2.92
N GLN A 354 -15.93 -25.23 -3.52
CA GLN A 354 -16.19 -26.66 -3.78
C GLN A 354 -16.33 -27.48 -2.48
N GLN A 355 -15.57 -27.19 -1.45
CA GLN A 355 -15.68 -27.87 -0.15
C GLN A 355 -17.09 -27.75 0.46
N ARG A 356 -17.74 -26.60 0.30
CA ARG A 356 -19.12 -26.38 0.75
C ARG A 356 -20.11 -27.27 0.00
N VAL A 357 -19.97 -27.38 -1.32
CA VAL A 357 -20.87 -28.19 -2.17
C VAL A 357 -20.81 -29.67 -1.76
N GLN A 358 -19.66 -30.15 -1.30
CA GLN A 358 -19.48 -31.53 -0.85
C GLN A 358 -19.95 -31.81 0.58
N GLY A 359 -20.56 -30.83 1.27
CA GLY A 359 -21.10 -31.00 2.62
C GLY A 359 -20.04 -31.25 3.71
N LYS A 360 -18.75 -31.06 3.41
CA LYS A 360 -17.69 -31.06 4.41
C LYS A 360 -17.90 -29.84 5.30
N ARG A 361 -18.20 -30.04 6.58
CA ARG A 361 -18.29 -28.97 7.57
C ARG A 361 -17.00 -28.16 7.52
N ILE A 362 -17.16 -26.91 7.14
CA ILE A 362 -16.21 -25.86 7.42
C ILE A 362 -16.34 -25.62 8.92
N GLY A 363 -15.31 -25.93 9.68
CA GLY A 363 -15.26 -26.02 11.13
C GLY A 363 -15.77 -24.79 11.89
#